data_c5c4375492b40c0ea5f6c2b7bb6631bb
#
_entry.id   c5c4375492b40c0ea5f6c2b7bb6631bb
#
_cell.length_a   1.000
_cell.length_b   1.000
_cell.length_c   1.000
_cell.angle_alpha   90.00
_cell.angle_beta   90.00
_cell.angle_gamma   90.00
#
_symmetry.space_group_name_H-M   'P 1'
#
loop_
_entity.id
_entity.type
_entity.pdbx_description
1 polymer ?
#
loop_
_entity_poly.entity_id
_entity_poly.type
_entity_poly.pdbx_seq_one_letter_code
_entity_poly.pdbx_strand_id
1 'polypeptide(L)'
;MEHKNPLLVNKSNHRFITIGEIMLRLSPPNYQKIRMANEFEATYGGSEANIALSLANLGIDSTFFTVVPNNSIGKSAIRMLRSNDVHCTPVILSTPEETPTHRLGTYYLETGYGIRSSKVTYDR
;
A
#
# COMPACT_ATOMS: atom_id res chain seq x y z
N MET A 1 -31.53 12.08 -7.28
CA MET A 1 -30.99 13.10 -6.37
C MET A 1 -29.77 12.55 -5.67
N GLU A 2 -28.63 13.13 -5.93
CA GLU A 2 -27.38 12.67 -5.28
C GLU A 2 -27.37 13.15 -3.83
N HIS A 3 -27.24 12.20 -2.92
CA HIS A 3 -26.94 12.50 -1.53
C HIS A 3 -25.48 12.88 -1.40
N LYS A 4 -25.20 14.16 -1.28
CA LYS A 4 -23.84 14.59 -0.95
C LYS A 4 -23.60 14.39 0.54
N ASN A 5 -22.67 13.53 0.86
CA ASN A 5 -22.16 13.42 2.23
C ASN A 5 -21.43 14.73 2.55
N PRO A 6 -21.85 15.48 3.59
CA PRO A 6 -21.21 16.75 3.92
C PRO A 6 -19.75 16.62 4.35
N LEU A 7 -19.31 15.39 4.65
CA LEU A 7 -17.91 15.11 5.00
C LEU A 7 -17.03 14.87 3.77
N LEU A 8 -17.63 14.74 2.59
CA LEU A 8 -16.88 14.50 1.36
C LEU A 8 -16.58 15.81 0.65
N VAL A 9 -15.32 15.95 0.22
CA VAL A 9 -14.90 17.06 -0.63
C VAL A 9 -15.49 16.87 -2.02
N ASN A 10 -15.85 17.95 -2.68
CA ASN A 10 -16.36 17.91 -4.05
C ASN A 10 -15.26 17.39 -5.00
N LYS A 11 -15.48 16.20 -5.56
CA LYS A 11 -14.52 15.53 -6.44
C LYS A 11 -14.21 16.30 -7.73
N SER A 12 -15.13 17.14 -8.21
CA SER A 12 -15.01 17.78 -9.51
C SER A 12 -13.86 18.80 -9.59
N ASN A 13 -13.39 19.31 -8.45
CA ASN A 13 -12.48 20.45 -8.41
C ASN A 13 -11.08 20.14 -7.85
N HIS A 14 -10.87 18.96 -7.26
CA HIS A 14 -9.63 18.65 -6.56
C HIS A 14 -9.17 17.23 -6.85
N ARG A 15 -7.90 17.12 -7.19
CA ARG A 15 -7.22 15.85 -7.37
C ARG A 15 -5.92 15.87 -6.59
N PHE A 16 -5.70 14.83 -5.82
CA PHE A 16 -4.45 14.65 -5.10
C PHE A 16 -3.58 13.62 -5.81
N ILE A 17 -2.31 13.92 -5.93
CA ILE A 17 -1.31 13.00 -6.48
C ILE A 17 -0.27 12.78 -5.41
N THR A 18 -0.02 11.54 -5.06
CA THR A 18 1.07 11.16 -4.18
C THR A 18 2.10 10.37 -4.98
N ILE A 19 3.36 10.59 -4.67
CA ILE A 19 4.50 9.95 -5.35
C ILE A 19 5.35 9.29 -4.28
N GLY A 20 5.60 8.00 -4.43
CA GLY A 20 6.41 7.31 -3.44
C GLY A 20 6.48 5.81 -3.67
N GLU A 21 6.93 5.12 -2.65
CA GLU A 21 7.11 3.67 -2.66
C GLU A 21 5.90 2.99 -2.04
N ILE A 22 5.48 1.89 -2.66
CA ILE A 22 4.57 0.94 -2.01
C ILE A 22 5.37 -0.29 -1.64
N MET A 23 5.10 -0.83 -0.46
CA MET A 23 5.83 -1.97 0.08
C MET A 23 4.89 -3.09 0.45
N LEU A 24 5.39 -4.32 0.39
CA LEU A 24 4.72 -5.49 0.93
C LEU A 24 4.94 -5.52 2.44
N ARG A 25 3.86 -5.58 3.20
CA ARG A 25 3.91 -5.77 4.65
C ARG A 25 3.56 -7.20 4.99
N LEU A 26 4.43 -7.85 5.71
CA LEU A 26 4.24 -9.21 6.23
C LEU A 26 4.14 -9.15 7.75
N SER A 27 3.06 -9.70 8.29
CA SER A 27 2.81 -9.66 9.72
C SER A 27 2.39 -11.04 10.22
N PRO A 28 3.08 -11.59 11.24
CA PRO A 28 2.64 -12.83 11.86
C PRO A 28 1.25 -12.66 12.48
N PRO A 29 0.37 -13.66 12.38
CA PRO A 29 -0.93 -13.60 13.03
C PRO A 29 -0.80 -13.79 14.55
N ASN A 30 -1.87 -13.46 15.27
CA ASN A 30 -2.01 -13.75 16.70
C ASN A 30 -0.89 -13.17 17.58
N TYR A 31 -0.35 -12.00 17.23
CA TYR A 31 0.71 -11.33 17.99
C TYR A 31 1.99 -12.14 18.14
N GLN A 32 2.23 -13.09 17.22
CA GLN A 32 3.44 -13.91 17.25
C GLN A 32 4.67 -13.09 16.91
N LYS A 33 5.81 -13.51 17.44
CA LYS A 33 7.10 -13.00 16.99
C LYS A 33 7.50 -13.68 15.69
N ILE A 34 8.22 -12.96 14.83
CA ILE A 34 8.65 -13.47 13.52
C ILE A 34 9.37 -14.82 13.66
N ARG A 35 10.26 -14.94 14.62
CA ARG A 35 11.06 -16.17 14.83
C ARG A 35 10.22 -17.40 15.17
N MET A 36 8.96 -17.19 15.57
CA MET A 36 8.05 -18.27 15.96
C MET A 36 6.94 -18.50 14.92
N ALA A 37 6.88 -17.66 13.89
CA ALA A 37 5.77 -17.67 12.95
C ALA A 37 5.99 -18.67 11.82
N ASN A 38 4.94 -19.41 11.48
CA ASN A 38 4.91 -20.30 10.31
C ASN A 38 4.18 -19.69 9.14
N GLU A 39 3.46 -18.60 9.36
CA GLU A 39 2.65 -17.94 8.35
C GLU A 39 2.65 -16.44 8.57
N PHE A 40 2.36 -15.70 7.50
CA PHE A 40 2.30 -14.25 7.53
C PHE A 40 1.07 -13.77 6.79
N GLU A 41 0.40 -12.77 7.33
CA GLU A 41 -0.60 -12.01 6.61
C GLU A 41 0.11 -10.99 5.72
N ALA A 42 -0.25 -10.97 4.45
CA ALA A 42 0.33 -10.07 3.47
C ALA A 42 -0.62 -8.91 3.19
N THR A 43 -0.14 -7.70 3.38
CA THR A 43 -0.83 -6.47 3.02
C THR A 43 0.16 -5.53 2.35
N TYR A 44 -0.29 -4.37 1.90
CA TYR A 44 0.58 -3.39 1.28
C TYR A 44 0.50 -2.08 2.03
N GLY A 45 1.61 -1.38 2.12
CA GLY A 45 1.69 -0.12 2.84
C GLY A 45 2.78 0.79 2.29
N GLY A 46 3.00 1.87 2.96
CA GLY A 46 3.91 2.95 2.59
C GLY A 46 3.22 4.27 2.86
N SER A 47 3.97 5.28 3.23
CA SER A 47 3.40 6.56 3.67
C SER A 47 2.50 7.18 2.60
N GLU A 48 3.01 7.33 1.39
CA GLU A 48 2.30 7.98 0.29
C GLU A 48 1.15 7.12 -0.23
N ALA A 49 1.32 5.80 -0.24
CA ALA A 49 0.26 4.87 -0.60
C ALA A 49 -0.88 4.91 0.42
N ASN A 50 -0.55 4.98 1.71
CA ASN A 50 -1.55 5.09 2.78
C ASN A 50 -2.32 6.40 2.70
N ILE A 51 -1.65 7.50 2.36
CA ILE A 51 -2.32 8.79 2.13
C ILE A 51 -3.29 8.68 0.97
N ALA A 52 -2.85 8.11 -0.16
CA ALA A 52 -3.70 7.92 -1.33
C ALA A 52 -4.95 7.09 -1.00
N LEU A 53 -4.79 6.01 -0.26
CA LEU A 53 -5.90 5.15 0.18
C LEU A 53 -6.87 5.90 1.08
N SER A 54 -6.35 6.65 2.04
CA SER A 54 -7.17 7.41 2.99
C SER A 54 -8.00 8.47 2.28
N LEU A 55 -7.38 9.20 1.35
CA LEU A 55 -8.09 10.21 0.56
C LEU A 55 -9.17 9.60 -0.31
N ALA A 56 -8.87 8.47 -0.97
CA ALA A 56 -9.85 7.76 -1.78
C ALA A 56 -11.04 7.29 -0.94
N ASN A 57 -10.77 6.78 0.25
CA ASN A 57 -11.84 6.34 1.17
C ASN A 57 -12.71 7.50 1.65
N LEU A 58 -12.17 8.71 1.66
CA LEU A 58 -12.93 9.93 1.98
C LEU A 58 -13.66 10.50 0.76
N GLY A 59 -13.59 9.85 -0.38
CA GLY A 59 -14.26 10.29 -1.59
C GLY A 59 -13.51 11.37 -2.38
N ILE A 60 -12.24 11.59 -2.07
CA ILE A 60 -11.38 12.55 -2.77
C ILE A 60 -10.67 11.83 -3.91
N ASP A 61 -10.62 12.44 -5.09
CA ASP A 61 -9.86 11.90 -6.21
C ASP A 61 -8.38 11.80 -5.84
N SER A 62 -7.88 10.58 -5.80
CA SER A 62 -6.52 10.27 -5.37
C SER A 62 -5.81 9.45 -6.44
N THR A 63 -4.62 9.89 -6.81
CA THR A 63 -3.74 9.21 -7.76
C THR A 63 -2.42 8.89 -7.09
N PHE A 64 -1.94 7.67 -7.27
CA PHE A 64 -0.64 7.24 -6.77
C PHE A 64 0.32 6.99 -7.91
N PHE A 65 1.47 7.63 -7.86
CA PHE A 65 2.53 7.49 -8.86
C PHE A 65 3.70 6.71 -8.25
N THR A 66 4.07 5.58 -8.86
CA THR A 66 5.14 4.72 -8.37
C THR A 66 5.70 3.86 -9.49
N VAL A 67 6.80 3.19 -9.20
CA VAL A 67 7.36 2.14 -10.04
C VAL A 67 7.31 0.84 -9.25
N VAL A 68 6.79 -0.22 -9.86
CA VAL A 68 6.71 -1.53 -9.24
C VAL A 68 7.35 -2.59 -10.16
N PRO A 69 7.83 -3.69 -9.60
CA PRO A 69 8.35 -4.78 -10.43
C PRO A 69 7.24 -5.39 -11.29
N ASN A 70 7.60 -5.79 -12.50
CA ASN A 70 6.66 -6.44 -13.42
C ASN A 70 6.55 -7.94 -13.10
N ASN A 71 5.98 -8.22 -11.94
CA ASN A 71 5.75 -9.58 -11.46
C ASN A 71 4.45 -9.63 -10.67
N SER A 72 4.09 -10.80 -10.18
CA SER A 72 2.84 -11.02 -9.45
C SER A 72 2.72 -10.14 -8.19
N ILE A 73 3.83 -9.89 -7.51
CA ILE A 73 3.81 -9.10 -6.28
C ILE A 73 3.53 -7.63 -6.60
N GLY A 74 4.23 -7.06 -7.58
CA GLY A 74 4.01 -5.69 -8.01
C GLY A 74 2.60 -5.47 -8.54
N LYS A 75 2.10 -6.38 -9.34
CA LYS A 75 0.74 -6.33 -9.88
C LYS A 75 -0.32 -6.47 -8.80
N SER A 76 -0.06 -7.26 -7.77
CA SER A 76 -0.96 -7.42 -6.63
C SER A 76 -1.06 -6.12 -5.81
N ALA A 77 0.04 -5.41 -5.64
CA ALA A 77 0.04 -4.10 -4.97
C ALA A 77 -0.84 -3.09 -5.72
N ILE A 78 -0.71 -3.03 -7.05
CA ILE A 78 -1.54 -2.14 -7.88
C ILE A 78 -3.02 -2.54 -7.78
N ARG A 79 -3.30 -3.83 -7.80
CA ARG A 79 -4.67 -4.33 -7.69
C ARG A 79 -5.31 -3.90 -6.36
N MET A 80 -4.59 -3.97 -5.27
CA MET A 80 -5.08 -3.54 -3.97
C MET A 80 -5.43 -2.05 -4.00
N LEU A 81 -4.57 -1.21 -4.56
CA LEU A 81 -4.83 0.22 -4.69
C LEU A 81 -6.07 0.50 -5.53
N ARG A 82 -6.19 -0.16 -6.69
CA ARG A 82 -7.35 0.01 -7.58
C ARG A 82 -8.65 -0.45 -6.94
N SER A 83 -8.62 -1.52 -6.16
CA SER A 83 -9.80 -2.01 -5.46
C SER A 83 -10.30 -1.04 -4.38
N ASN A 84 -9.47 -0.09 -3.98
CA ASN A 84 -9.80 0.98 -3.04
C ASN A 84 -9.97 2.34 -3.73
N ASP A 85 -10.25 2.33 -5.04
CA ASP A 85 -10.55 3.53 -5.84
C ASP A 85 -9.38 4.51 -5.99
N VAL A 86 -8.16 4.06 -5.78
CA VAL A 86 -6.96 4.86 -6.09
C VAL A 86 -6.65 4.73 -7.58
N HIS A 87 -6.45 5.86 -8.25
CA HIS A 87 -6.04 5.87 -9.65
C HIS A 87 -4.56 5.53 -9.77
N CYS A 88 -4.26 4.48 -10.53
CA CYS A 88 -2.91 3.97 -10.72
C CYS A 88 -2.44 4.05 -12.18
N THR A 89 -3.07 4.90 -13.01
CA THR A 89 -2.68 5.07 -14.42
C THR A 89 -1.19 5.45 -14.58
N PRO A 90 -0.63 6.32 -13.72
CA PRO A 90 0.79 6.67 -13.83
C PRO A 90 1.75 5.62 -13.27
N VAL A 91 1.26 4.49 -12.78
CA VAL A 91 2.15 3.43 -12.26
C VAL A 91 2.94 2.83 -13.42
N ILE A 92 4.25 2.76 -13.24
CA ILE A 92 5.20 2.23 -14.21
C ILE A 92 5.62 0.84 -13.76
N LEU A 93 5.50 -0.14 -14.66
CA LEU A 93 6.08 -1.46 -14.44
C LEU A 93 7.54 -1.44 -14.90
N SER A 94 8.42 -2.07 -14.12
CA SER A 94 9.80 -2.19 -14.52
C SER A 94 9.95 -2.99 -15.81
N THR A 95 10.98 -2.69 -16.59
CA THR A 95 11.25 -3.42 -17.84
C THR A 95 11.64 -4.88 -17.53
N PRO A 96 11.55 -5.80 -18.52
CA PRO A 96 12.02 -7.17 -18.31
C PRO A 96 13.50 -7.27 -17.88
N GLU A 97 14.34 -6.34 -18.34
CA GLU A 97 15.74 -6.28 -17.96
C GLU A 97 15.96 -5.85 -16.52
N GLU A 98 15.09 -4.97 -16.00
CA GLU A 98 15.15 -4.43 -14.64
C GLU A 98 14.50 -5.36 -13.61
N THR A 99 13.43 -6.07 -14.00
CA THR A 99 12.61 -6.86 -13.08
C THR A 99 13.40 -7.89 -12.26
N PRO A 100 14.44 -8.58 -12.79
CA PRO A 100 15.18 -9.53 -11.98
C PRO A 100 15.90 -8.92 -10.78
N THR A 101 16.27 -7.65 -10.85
CA THR A 101 16.96 -6.94 -9.77
C THR A 101 16.04 -5.97 -9.02
N HIS A 102 14.97 -5.55 -9.66
CA HIS A 102 13.97 -4.65 -9.07
C HIS A 102 12.93 -5.46 -8.32
N ARG A 103 12.92 -5.36 -7.03
CA ARG A 103 11.94 -6.03 -6.16
C ARG A 103 11.09 -5.02 -5.41
N LEU A 104 9.87 -5.42 -5.06
CA LEU A 104 9.05 -4.63 -4.16
C LEU A 104 9.69 -4.64 -2.78
N GLY A 105 9.89 -3.47 -2.19
CA GLY A 105 10.37 -3.39 -0.82
C GLY A 105 9.43 -4.11 0.13
N THR A 106 10.00 -4.76 1.14
CA THR A 106 9.24 -5.55 2.11
C THR A 106 9.55 -5.05 3.51
N TYR A 107 8.56 -5.07 4.37
CA TYR A 107 8.79 -4.88 5.80
C TYR A 107 7.96 -5.87 6.61
N TYR A 108 8.48 -6.20 7.76
CA TYR A 108 7.87 -7.13 8.70
C TYR A 108 7.35 -6.34 9.89
N LEU A 109 6.11 -6.59 10.27
CA LEU A 109 5.49 -5.96 11.42
C LEU A 109 5.16 -7.01 12.46
N GLU A 110 5.85 -6.98 13.60
CA GLU A 110 5.46 -7.72 14.80
C GLU A 110 4.52 -6.84 15.61
N THR A 111 3.25 -7.22 15.68
CA THR A 111 2.26 -6.46 16.45
C THR A 111 2.52 -6.63 17.93
N GLY A 112 2.56 -5.52 18.65
CA GLY A 112 2.74 -5.53 20.10
C GLY A 112 1.52 -6.05 20.84
N TYR A 113 1.76 -6.54 22.06
CA TYR A 113 0.72 -7.02 22.94
C TYR A 113 1.07 -6.69 24.40
N GLY A 114 0.11 -6.09 25.10
CA GLY A 114 0.36 -5.64 26.46
C GLY A 114 1.49 -4.64 26.55
N ILE A 115 2.51 -4.92 27.35
CA ILE A 115 3.68 -4.04 27.49
C ILE A 115 4.69 -4.20 26.36
N ARG A 116 4.53 -5.21 25.51
CA ARG A 116 5.42 -5.41 24.37
C ARG A 116 5.02 -4.46 23.23
N SER A 117 5.93 -3.58 22.84
CA SER A 117 5.72 -2.67 21.73
C SER A 117 5.78 -3.41 20.39
N SER A 118 5.15 -2.81 19.38
CA SER A 118 5.28 -3.29 18.01
C SER A 118 6.69 -3.06 17.50
N LYS A 119 7.15 -3.93 16.61
CA LYS A 119 8.47 -3.85 16.01
C LYS A 119 8.37 -3.94 14.50
N VAL A 120 9.07 -3.05 13.80
CA VAL A 120 9.14 -3.04 12.34
C VAL A 120 10.56 -3.40 11.91
N THR A 121 10.67 -4.30 10.96
CA THR A 121 11.93 -4.69 10.33
C THR A 121 11.80 -4.49 8.82
N TYR A 122 12.67 -3.63 8.25
CA TYR A 122 12.65 -3.34 6.82
C TYR A 122 13.61 -4.25 6.06
N ASP A 123 13.17 -4.65 4.87
CA ASP A 123 13.98 -5.35 3.86
C ASP A 123 13.65 -4.74 2.49
N ARG A 124 14.40 -3.70 2.15
CA ARG A 124 14.17 -2.96 0.91
C ARG A 124 15.47 -2.43 0.30
#